data_e5fe7ebf22866eb52168a764e9e23ab9
#
_entry.id   e5fe7ebf22866eb52168a764e9e23ab9
#
_cell.length_a   1.000
_cell.length_b   1.000
_cell.length_c   1.000
_cell.angle_alpha   90.00
_cell.angle_beta   90.00
_cell.angle_gamma   90.00
#
_symmetry.space_group_name_H-M   'P 1'
#
loop_
_entity.id
_entity.type
_entity.pdbx_description
1 polymer ?
#
loop_
_entity_poly.entity_id
_entity_poly.type
_entity_poly.pdbx_seq_one_letter_code
_entity_poly.pdbx_strand_id
1 'polypeptide(L)'
;ELYEAFRKSNLQPVDIVYPIKAYASGNSGYIIDITEMLKTRDEWFKVSFSKMRGQESSLAKILGVHSFVDGVSFAVHRMYGFSPEQAQAGMISPGGFLPVEIGCVVTLLPEQEMKERWADERIKYQAISFWDYSQNPYCAERDSIIRRWNLGISKRDKEAYQRGKWVNPLNPIVFYIDTCCPVEWIPRIKEAVLA
;
A
#
# COMPACT_ATOMS: atom_id res chain seq x y z
N GLU A 1 18.00 22.40 14.68
CA GLU A 1 17.41 23.36 13.69
C GLU A 1 16.21 22.75 12.94
N LEU A 2 16.36 21.62 12.27
CA LEU A 2 15.26 20.98 11.51
C LEU A 2 14.05 20.68 12.41
N TYR A 3 14.27 20.08 13.58
CA TYR A 3 13.21 19.79 14.57
C TYR A 3 12.49 21.07 15.04
N GLU A 4 13.22 22.14 15.25
CA GLU A 4 12.66 23.45 15.62
C GLU A 4 11.80 24.05 14.50
N ALA A 5 12.25 23.91 13.25
CA ALA A 5 11.48 24.34 12.09
C ALA A 5 10.17 23.55 11.95
N PHE A 6 10.21 22.24 12.11
CA PHE A 6 9.01 21.38 12.11
C PHE A 6 8.06 21.73 13.26
N ARG A 7 8.58 21.99 14.46
CA ARG A 7 7.77 22.38 15.62
C ARG A 7 7.05 23.71 15.42
N LYS A 8 7.66 24.62 14.67
CA LYS A 8 7.07 25.93 14.32
C LYS A 8 6.12 25.84 13.12
N SER A 9 6.22 24.81 12.31
CA SER A 9 5.27 24.54 11.24
C SER A 9 4.03 23.85 11.83
N ASN A 10 2.90 23.91 11.13
CA ASN A 10 1.70 23.17 11.50
C ASN A 10 1.79 21.69 11.09
N LEU A 11 2.95 21.24 10.64
CA LEU A 11 3.21 19.83 10.31
C LEU A 11 3.60 19.07 11.56
N GLN A 12 3.09 17.89 11.73
CA GLN A 12 3.45 17.00 12.84
C GLN A 12 4.82 16.36 12.52
N PRO A 13 5.90 16.71 13.24
CA PRO A 13 7.25 16.25 12.89
C PRO A 13 7.50 14.79 13.26
N VAL A 14 6.69 14.25 14.17
CA VAL A 14 6.77 12.87 14.66
C VAL A 14 5.39 12.29 14.66
N ASP A 15 5.21 11.23 13.86
CA ASP A 15 3.94 10.52 13.79
C ASP A 15 3.87 9.40 14.83
N ILE A 16 4.91 8.57 14.91
CA ILE A 16 4.97 7.43 15.82
C ILE A 16 6.36 7.30 16.43
N VAL A 17 6.41 6.88 17.69
CA VAL A 17 7.65 6.51 18.39
C VAL A 17 7.58 5.03 18.77
N TYR A 18 8.58 4.26 18.39
CA TYR A 18 8.68 2.84 18.72
C TYR A 18 9.84 2.59 19.68
N PRO A 19 9.66 1.75 20.71
CA PRO A 19 10.76 1.32 21.54
C PRO A 19 11.71 0.40 20.75
N ILE A 20 13.00 0.66 20.82
CA ILE A 20 14.02 -0.23 20.29
C ILE A 20 14.12 -1.44 21.20
N LYS A 21 13.91 -2.64 20.66
CA LYS A 21 14.03 -3.92 21.39
C LYS A 21 15.43 -4.50 21.29
N ALA A 22 16.09 -4.33 20.16
CA ALA A 22 17.45 -4.81 19.90
C ALA A 22 18.06 -4.05 18.72
N TYR A 23 19.36 -4.24 18.55
CA TYR A 23 20.10 -3.78 17.37
C TYR A 23 20.35 -4.95 16.44
N ALA A 24 20.26 -4.72 15.14
CA ALA A 24 20.63 -5.69 14.14
C ALA A 24 22.15 -5.91 14.14
N SER A 25 22.60 -7.06 13.63
CA SER A 25 24.02 -7.41 13.56
C SER A 25 24.82 -6.32 12.82
N GLY A 26 25.93 -5.91 13.42
CA GLY A 26 26.79 -4.87 12.85
C GLY A 26 26.20 -3.45 12.92
N ASN A 27 25.24 -3.17 13.78
CA ASN A 27 24.55 -1.87 13.87
C ASN A 27 23.88 -1.42 12.54
N SER A 28 23.50 -2.34 11.69
CA SER A 28 22.90 -2.07 10.39
C SER A 28 21.43 -1.62 10.47
N GLY A 29 20.81 -1.69 11.65
CA GLY A 29 19.42 -1.29 11.84
C GLY A 29 18.92 -1.51 13.26
N TYR A 30 17.64 -1.24 13.46
CA TYR A 30 16.95 -1.38 14.75
C TYR A 30 15.85 -2.44 14.64
N ILE A 31 15.71 -3.24 15.69
CA ILE A 31 14.58 -4.15 15.86
C ILE A 31 13.57 -3.43 16.74
N ILE A 32 12.41 -3.16 16.22
CA ILE A 32 11.31 -2.45 16.88
C ILE A 32 10.08 -3.33 17.01
N ASP A 33 9.26 -3.06 18.01
CA ASP A 33 7.99 -3.74 18.21
C ASP A 33 6.84 -2.89 17.66
N ILE A 34 6.19 -3.39 16.62
CA ILE A 34 5.05 -2.71 15.96
C ILE A 34 3.69 -3.27 16.35
N THR A 35 3.63 -4.14 17.37
CA THR A 35 2.39 -4.82 17.77
C THR A 35 1.28 -3.84 18.13
N GLU A 36 1.60 -2.77 18.86
CA GLU A 36 0.62 -1.76 19.23
C GLU A 36 0.14 -0.94 18.02
N MET A 37 1.01 -0.67 17.05
CA MET A 37 0.62 -0.04 15.79
C MET A 37 -0.42 -0.89 15.06
N LEU A 38 -0.18 -2.20 14.95
CA LEU A 38 -1.08 -3.13 14.27
C LEU A 38 -2.46 -3.20 14.94
N LYS A 39 -2.52 -2.98 16.26
CA LYS A 39 -3.76 -3.05 17.04
C LYS A 39 -4.52 -1.74 17.12
N THR A 40 -3.82 -0.60 17.16
CA THR A 40 -4.41 0.68 17.57
C THR A 40 -4.40 1.76 16.49
N ARG A 41 -3.53 1.65 15.48
CA ARG A 41 -3.40 2.70 14.45
C ARG A 41 -4.28 2.43 13.24
N ASP A 42 -5.17 3.37 13.03
CA ASP A 42 -6.16 3.35 11.95
C ASP A 42 -5.58 3.74 10.57
N GLU A 43 -4.52 4.54 10.56
CA GLU A 43 -4.00 5.14 9.32
C GLU A 43 -3.41 4.12 8.35
N TRP A 44 -2.74 3.10 8.84
CA TRP A 44 -2.16 2.03 8.04
C TRP A 44 -3.19 0.98 7.61
N PHE A 45 -4.28 0.85 8.35
CA PHE A 45 -5.34 -0.14 8.15
C PHE A 45 -6.69 0.52 7.99
N LYS A 46 -6.71 1.72 7.44
CA LYS A 46 -7.95 2.49 7.27
C LYS A 46 -8.86 1.81 6.28
N VAL A 47 -9.95 1.25 6.79
CA VAL A 47 -11.05 0.79 5.96
C VAL A 47 -11.96 1.97 5.67
N SER A 48 -12.03 2.36 4.40
CA SER A 48 -12.94 3.42 3.98
C SER A 48 -14.32 2.83 3.69
N PHE A 49 -15.25 3.06 4.57
CA PHE A 49 -16.66 2.79 4.33
C PHE A 49 -17.27 4.00 3.61
N SER A 50 -17.52 3.91 2.32
CA SER A 50 -17.84 5.04 1.43
C SER A 50 -19.01 5.93 1.85
N LYS A 51 -19.87 5.48 2.76
CA LYS A 51 -21.04 6.25 3.27
C LYS A 51 -21.28 6.10 4.78
N MET A 52 -20.46 5.31 5.47
CA MET A 52 -20.64 5.04 6.89
C MET A 52 -19.38 5.44 7.64
N ARG A 53 -19.54 6.17 8.73
CA ARG A 53 -18.44 6.47 9.66
C ARG A 53 -18.50 5.47 10.80
N GLY A 54 -17.80 4.35 10.66
CA GLY A 54 -17.58 3.42 11.76
C GLY A 54 -16.60 4.00 12.76
N GLN A 55 -16.88 3.82 14.03
CA GLN A 55 -15.94 4.09 15.10
C GLN A 55 -15.18 2.80 15.43
N GLU A 56 -13.87 2.84 15.34
CA GLU A 56 -13.04 1.67 15.63
C GLU A 56 -13.17 1.29 17.11
N SER A 57 -13.40 0.02 17.35
CA SER A 57 -13.35 -0.56 18.69
C SER A 57 -11.89 -0.81 19.10
N SER A 58 -11.62 -0.75 20.40
CA SER A 58 -10.31 -1.15 20.95
C SER A 58 -10.01 -2.65 20.81
N LEU A 59 -10.94 -3.44 20.31
CA LEU A 59 -10.79 -4.88 20.09
C LEU A 59 -10.12 -5.14 18.74
N ALA A 60 -8.83 -5.40 18.78
CA ALA A 60 -8.05 -5.84 17.64
C ALA A 60 -7.24 -7.10 17.97
N LYS A 61 -7.17 -8.04 17.03
CA LYS A 61 -6.43 -9.29 17.19
C LYS A 61 -5.57 -9.52 15.94
N ILE A 62 -4.28 -9.76 16.15
CA ILE A 62 -3.40 -10.22 15.05
C ILE A 62 -3.72 -11.69 14.77
N LEU A 63 -4.10 -12.00 13.54
CA LEU A 63 -4.46 -13.36 13.10
C LEU A 63 -3.25 -14.14 12.63
N GLY A 64 -2.31 -13.49 11.95
CA GLY A 64 -1.12 -14.12 11.44
C GLY A 64 -0.10 -13.11 10.95
N VAL A 65 1.15 -13.54 10.97
CA VAL A 65 2.30 -12.81 10.43
C VAL A 65 3.14 -13.79 9.63
N HIS A 66 3.46 -13.46 8.38
CA HIS A 66 4.28 -14.28 7.51
C HIS A 66 5.40 -13.43 6.93
N SER A 67 6.64 -13.86 7.11
CA SER A 67 7.81 -13.25 6.48
C SER A 67 8.17 -13.96 5.18
N PHE A 68 8.62 -13.20 4.20
CA PHE A 68 9.16 -13.69 2.94
C PHE A 68 10.43 -12.91 2.61
N VAL A 69 11.10 -13.23 1.50
CA VAL A 69 12.47 -12.76 1.22
C VAL A 69 12.60 -11.24 1.23
N ASP A 70 11.62 -10.54 0.69
CA ASP A 70 11.60 -9.09 0.49
C ASP A 70 10.50 -8.38 1.27
N GLY A 71 9.89 -9.05 2.26
CA GLY A 71 8.83 -8.38 3.01
C GLY A 71 8.17 -9.22 4.10
N VAL A 72 7.09 -8.67 4.60
CA VAL A 72 6.26 -9.28 5.62
C VAL A 72 4.78 -9.01 5.33
N SER A 73 3.94 -10.02 5.49
CA SER A 73 2.50 -9.86 5.48
C SER A 73 1.91 -10.14 6.86
N PHE A 74 0.87 -9.42 7.20
CA PHE A 74 0.13 -9.64 8.43
C PHE A 74 -1.36 -9.43 8.20
N ALA A 75 -2.16 -10.18 8.95
CA ALA A 75 -3.60 -10.06 8.97
C ALA A 75 -4.06 -9.68 10.37
N VAL A 76 -4.95 -8.70 10.45
CA VAL A 76 -5.49 -8.17 11.70
C VAL A 76 -7.01 -8.20 11.63
N HIS A 77 -7.63 -8.80 12.65
CA HIS A 77 -9.07 -8.72 12.85
C HIS A 77 -9.38 -7.47 13.65
N ARG A 78 -10.32 -6.66 13.19
CA ARG A 78 -10.79 -5.44 13.87
C ARG A 78 -12.31 -5.39 13.92
N MET A 79 -12.82 -4.69 14.92
CA MET A 79 -14.25 -4.46 15.10
C MET A 79 -14.55 -2.98 14.89
N TYR A 80 -15.52 -2.68 14.05
CA TYR A 80 -16.02 -1.32 13.85
C TYR A 80 -17.43 -1.20 14.38
N GLY A 81 -17.67 -0.21 15.25
CA GLY A 81 -18.99 0.12 15.77
C GLY A 81 -19.67 1.17 14.91
N PHE A 82 -20.96 1.02 14.69
CA PHE A 82 -21.79 1.94 13.93
C PHE A 82 -22.99 2.40 14.74
N SER A 83 -23.52 3.60 14.44
CA SER A 83 -24.74 4.07 15.09
C SER A 83 -25.94 3.18 14.74
N PRO A 84 -26.97 3.13 15.59
CA PRO A 84 -28.18 2.37 15.31
C PRO A 84 -28.87 2.72 13.98
N GLU A 85 -28.78 3.96 13.55
CA GLU A 85 -29.33 4.45 12.29
C GLU A 85 -28.56 3.85 11.09
N GLN A 86 -27.25 3.70 11.22
CA GLN A 86 -26.38 3.08 10.22
C GLN A 86 -26.54 1.55 10.21
N ALA A 87 -26.82 0.93 11.34
CA ALA A 87 -27.10 -0.50 11.45
C ALA A 87 -28.41 -0.92 10.76
N GLN A 88 -29.42 -0.05 10.72
CA GLN A 88 -30.70 -0.32 10.06
C GLN A 88 -30.60 -0.46 8.53
N ALA A 89 -29.50 -0.07 7.90
CA ALA A 89 -29.27 -0.25 6.47
C ALA A 89 -29.02 -1.70 6.03
N GLY A 90 -29.16 -2.69 6.93
CA GLY A 90 -29.15 -4.12 6.61
C GLY A 90 -27.78 -4.76 6.36
N MET A 91 -26.70 -3.99 6.50
CA MET A 91 -25.33 -4.50 6.25
C MET A 91 -24.56 -4.85 7.54
N ILE A 92 -25.13 -4.55 8.70
CA ILE A 92 -24.43 -4.65 9.98
C ILE A 92 -25.23 -5.52 10.93
N SER A 93 -24.55 -6.29 11.78
CA SER A 93 -25.19 -7.11 12.79
C SER A 93 -26.11 -6.29 13.71
N PRO A 94 -27.14 -6.89 14.29
CA PRO A 94 -28.09 -6.19 15.18
C PRO A 94 -27.43 -5.45 16.37
N GLY A 95 -26.19 -5.80 16.71
CA GLY A 95 -25.40 -5.12 17.74
C GLY A 95 -24.68 -3.86 17.27
N GLY A 96 -24.80 -3.48 15.99
CA GLY A 96 -24.11 -2.30 15.43
C GLY A 96 -22.60 -2.47 15.26
N PHE A 97 -22.10 -3.71 15.26
CA PHE A 97 -20.69 -4.02 15.06
C PHE A 97 -20.43 -4.76 13.76
N LEU A 98 -19.36 -4.38 13.07
CA LEU A 98 -18.87 -5.05 11.88
C LEU A 98 -17.46 -5.60 12.14
N PRO A 99 -17.28 -6.93 12.16
CA PRO A 99 -15.95 -7.52 12.16
C PRO A 99 -15.33 -7.41 10.78
N VAL A 100 -14.07 -6.98 10.71
CA VAL A 100 -13.31 -6.83 9.46
C VAL A 100 -11.95 -7.49 9.63
N GLU A 101 -11.56 -8.29 8.67
CA GLU A 101 -10.19 -8.80 8.56
C GLU A 101 -9.44 -7.98 7.53
N ILE A 102 -8.31 -7.42 7.94
CA ILE A 102 -7.49 -6.53 7.12
C ILE A 102 -6.14 -7.22 6.91
N GLY A 103 -5.82 -7.46 5.63
CA GLY A 103 -4.50 -7.91 5.22
C GLY A 103 -3.62 -6.72 4.83
N CYS A 104 -2.38 -6.75 5.28
CA CYS A 104 -1.37 -5.77 4.87
C CYS A 104 -0.09 -6.49 4.47
N VAL A 105 0.57 -5.98 3.44
CA VAL A 105 1.86 -6.46 2.98
C VAL A 105 2.81 -5.28 2.94
N VAL A 106 3.94 -5.43 3.61
CA VAL A 106 5.06 -4.48 3.57
C VAL A 106 6.20 -5.13 2.82
N THR A 107 6.60 -4.51 1.72
CA THR A 107 7.69 -5.00 0.87
C THR A 107 8.86 -4.04 0.88
N LEU A 108 10.06 -4.58 0.82
CA LEU A 108 11.27 -3.79 0.62
C LEU A 108 11.25 -3.17 -0.78
N LEU A 109 11.55 -1.90 -0.87
CA LEU A 109 11.67 -1.24 -2.16
C LEU A 109 12.90 -1.75 -2.91
N PRO A 110 12.85 -1.87 -4.25
CA PRO A 110 13.98 -2.31 -5.04
C PRO A 110 15.14 -1.31 -4.94
N GLU A 111 16.38 -1.80 -4.89
CA GLU A 111 17.59 -0.96 -4.86
C GLU A 111 17.73 -0.06 -6.10
N GLN A 112 17.24 -0.53 -7.24
CA GLN A 112 17.21 0.25 -8.47
C GLN A 112 15.77 0.65 -8.78
N GLU A 113 15.50 1.90 -8.60
CA GLU A 113 14.21 2.48 -8.92
C GLU A 113 13.99 2.59 -10.43
N MET A 114 12.75 2.48 -10.84
CA MET A 114 12.37 2.72 -12.22
C MET A 114 12.40 4.22 -12.50
N LYS A 115 12.95 4.63 -13.63
CA LYS A 115 12.97 6.04 -14.03
C LYS A 115 11.56 6.63 -13.97
N GLU A 116 11.43 7.73 -13.28
CA GLU A 116 10.19 8.48 -13.14
C GLU A 116 9.61 8.90 -14.48
N ARG A 117 8.30 8.95 -14.55
CA ARG A 117 7.57 9.52 -15.67
C ARG A 117 6.51 10.46 -15.14
N TRP A 118 6.69 11.73 -15.39
CA TRP A 118 5.78 12.78 -14.96
C TRP A 118 4.42 12.62 -15.64
N ALA A 119 3.38 12.88 -14.89
CA ALA A 119 2.02 12.86 -15.41
C ALA A 119 1.78 14.11 -16.26
N ASP A 120 1.01 13.94 -17.33
CA ASP A 120 0.54 15.01 -18.20
C ASP A 120 -0.99 15.04 -18.11
N GLU A 121 -1.56 16.17 -17.74
CA GLU A 121 -3.00 16.34 -17.57
C GLU A 121 -3.81 16.05 -18.84
N ARG A 122 -3.17 16.17 -20.00
CA ARG A 122 -3.78 15.84 -21.30
C ARG A 122 -4.00 14.34 -21.47
N ILE A 123 -3.25 13.53 -20.74
CA ILE A 123 -3.33 12.07 -20.80
C ILE A 123 -3.68 11.53 -19.42
N LYS A 124 -4.90 11.03 -19.29
CA LYS A 124 -5.42 10.53 -18.02
C LYS A 124 -4.87 9.15 -17.68
N TYR A 125 -3.73 9.10 -16.99
CA TYR A 125 -3.22 7.88 -16.36
C TYR A 125 -3.47 7.90 -14.86
N GLN A 126 -3.42 6.72 -14.24
CA GLN A 126 -3.31 6.65 -12.80
C GLN A 126 -1.97 7.22 -12.37
N ALA A 127 -2.00 8.24 -11.54
CA ALA A 127 -0.82 8.92 -11.03
C ALA A 127 -0.83 8.97 -9.50
N ILE A 128 0.37 9.07 -8.93
CA ILE A 128 0.57 9.42 -7.53
C ILE A 128 0.98 10.88 -7.50
N SER A 129 0.23 11.68 -6.78
CA SER A 129 0.55 13.09 -6.56
C SER A 129 1.20 13.28 -5.19
N PHE A 130 2.17 14.15 -5.13
CA PHE A 130 2.86 14.54 -3.90
C PHE A 130 3.17 16.03 -3.93
N TRP A 131 3.54 16.57 -2.78
CA TRP A 131 3.96 17.97 -2.66
C TRP A 131 5.49 18.02 -2.67
N ASP A 132 6.07 18.72 -3.64
CA ASP A 132 7.49 18.95 -3.72
C ASP A 132 7.84 20.29 -3.04
N TYR A 133 8.70 20.22 -2.03
CA TYR A 133 9.24 21.35 -1.29
C TYR A 133 10.68 21.68 -1.69
N SER A 134 11.28 20.92 -2.60
CA SER A 134 12.69 21.05 -2.97
C SER A 134 12.95 22.21 -3.93
N GLN A 135 11.97 22.51 -4.78
CA GLN A 135 12.11 23.51 -5.84
C GLN A 135 11.94 24.94 -5.32
N ASN A 136 11.06 25.14 -4.36
CA ASN A 136 10.77 26.46 -3.82
C ASN A 136 10.62 26.39 -2.29
N PRO A 137 11.51 27.05 -1.52
CA PRO A 137 11.44 27.00 -0.07
C PRO A 137 10.23 27.75 0.53
N TYR A 138 9.52 28.54 -0.27
CA TYR A 138 8.38 29.35 0.18
C TYR A 138 7.02 28.76 -0.18
N CYS A 139 6.94 27.86 -1.15
CA CYS A 139 5.71 27.19 -1.51
C CYS A 139 5.99 25.76 -2.00
N ALA A 140 5.08 24.86 -1.68
CA ALA A 140 5.11 23.51 -2.23
C ALA A 140 4.43 23.50 -3.60
N GLU A 141 5.04 22.82 -4.55
CA GLU A 141 4.44 22.54 -5.84
C GLU A 141 3.85 21.13 -5.84
N ARG A 142 2.74 20.95 -6.54
CA ARG A 142 2.11 19.63 -6.62
C ARG A 142 2.58 18.94 -7.87
N ASP A 143 3.35 17.88 -7.67
CA ASP A 143 3.84 17.04 -8.73
C ASP A 143 3.11 15.69 -8.78
N SER A 144 3.14 15.05 -9.94
CA SER A 144 2.48 13.77 -10.15
C SER A 144 3.30 12.86 -11.04
N ILE A 145 3.47 11.61 -10.60
CA ILE A 145 4.19 10.56 -11.33
C ILE A 145 3.20 9.48 -11.77
N ILE A 146 3.32 9.05 -13.01
CA ILE A 146 2.47 7.99 -13.58
C ILE A 146 2.79 6.64 -12.93
N ARG A 147 1.76 5.95 -12.48
CA ARG A 147 1.86 4.54 -12.08
C ARG A 147 1.90 3.67 -13.33
N ARG A 148 2.96 2.90 -13.49
CA ARG A 148 3.13 2.01 -14.64
C ARG A 148 3.88 0.74 -14.28
N TRP A 149 3.68 -0.30 -15.04
CA TRP A 149 4.44 -1.53 -14.92
C TRP A 149 5.89 -1.33 -15.35
N ASN A 150 6.81 -2.01 -14.68
CA ASN A 150 8.21 -2.05 -15.10
C ASN A 150 8.38 -3.12 -16.19
N LEU A 151 8.16 -2.72 -17.43
CA LEU A 151 8.29 -3.57 -18.61
C LEU A 151 9.69 -3.44 -19.25
N GLY A 152 10.73 -3.30 -18.43
CA GLY A 152 12.11 -3.29 -18.91
C GLY A 152 12.44 -4.53 -19.73
N ILE A 153 13.25 -4.36 -20.77
CA ILE A 153 13.70 -5.46 -21.65
C ILE A 153 15.12 -5.91 -21.27
N SER A 154 15.43 -7.17 -21.55
CA SER A 154 16.78 -7.68 -21.33
C SER A 154 17.78 -7.01 -22.27
N LYS A 155 19.06 -6.95 -21.84
CA LYS A 155 20.14 -6.46 -22.73
C LYS A 155 20.24 -7.28 -24.02
N ARG A 156 19.96 -8.57 -23.93
CA ARG A 156 19.97 -9.52 -25.05
C ARG A 156 18.92 -9.20 -26.09
N ASP A 157 17.75 -8.76 -25.66
CA ASP A 157 16.60 -8.55 -26.56
C ASP A 157 16.49 -7.12 -27.08
N LYS A 158 17.40 -6.23 -26.62
CA LYS A 158 17.38 -4.80 -26.95
C LYS A 158 17.41 -4.54 -28.46
N GLU A 159 18.26 -5.25 -29.20
CA GLU A 159 18.35 -5.09 -30.66
C GLU A 159 17.09 -5.59 -31.39
N ALA A 160 16.51 -6.69 -30.93
CA ALA A 160 15.27 -7.21 -31.49
C ALA A 160 14.11 -6.22 -31.29
N TYR A 161 14.03 -5.65 -30.09
CA TYR A 161 13.05 -4.63 -29.77
C TYR A 161 13.22 -3.35 -30.62
N GLN A 162 14.46 -2.87 -30.78
CA GLN A 162 14.75 -1.71 -31.62
C GLN A 162 14.38 -1.92 -33.08
N ARG A 163 14.39 -3.18 -33.54
CA ARG A 163 13.93 -3.57 -34.89
C ARG A 163 12.40 -3.78 -34.97
N GLY A 164 11.65 -3.40 -33.91
CA GLY A 164 10.19 -3.53 -33.87
C GLY A 164 9.67 -4.94 -33.60
N LYS A 165 10.52 -5.88 -33.15
CA LYS A 165 10.08 -7.23 -32.78
C LYS A 165 9.50 -7.23 -31.36
N TRP A 166 8.48 -8.03 -31.15
CA TRP A 166 7.94 -8.31 -29.82
C TRP A 166 8.96 -9.09 -29.00
N VAL A 167 9.20 -8.64 -27.78
CA VAL A 167 10.09 -9.28 -26.81
C VAL A 167 9.40 -9.36 -25.45
N ASN A 168 9.72 -10.39 -24.68
CA ASN A 168 9.20 -10.53 -23.34
C ASN A 168 9.88 -9.52 -22.38
N PRO A 169 9.12 -8.87 -21.49
CA PRO A 169 9.70 -8.01 -20.47
C PRO A 169 10.50 -8.85 -19.46
N LEU A 170 11.49 -8.23 -18.82
CA LEU A 170 12.26 -8.85 -17.71
C LEU A 170 11.34 -9.26 -16.56
N ASN A 171 10.38 -8.40 -16.24
CA ASN A 171 9.37 -8.62 -15.21
C ASN A 171 8.01 -8.75 -15.88
N PRO A 172 7.52 -9.97 -16.14
CA PRO A 172 6.20 -10.16 -16.73
C PRO A 172 5.12 -9.68 -15.77
N ILE A 173 4.02 -9.20 -16.32
CA ILE A 173 2.83 -8.90 -15.53
C ILE A 173 2.19 -10.24 -15.13
N VAL A 174 2.15 -10.52 -13.83
CA VAL A 174 1.61 -11.77 -13.31
C VAL A 174 0.27 -11.49 -12.62
N PHE A 175 -0.75 -12.22 -13.03
CA PHE A 175 -2.06 -12.21 -12.39
C PHE A 175 -2.27 -13.49 -11.62
N TYR A 176 -2.72 -13.37 -10.39
CA TYR A 176 -3.10 -14.49 -9.54
C TYR A 176 -4.62 -14.58 -9.49
N ILE A 177 -5.15 -15.79 -9.72
CA ILE A 177 -6.57 -16.05 -9.53
C ILE A 177 -6.74 -16.55 -8.09
N ASP A 178 -7.62 -15.90 -7.33
CA ASP A 178 -7.92 -16.26 -5.96
C ASP A 178 -8.43 -17.70 -5.86
N THR A 179 -8.04 -18.43 -4.81
CA THR A 179 -8.45 -19.80 -4.56
C THR A 179 -9.95 -19.95 -4.28
N CYS A 180 -10.61 -18.87 -3.85
CA CYS A 180 -12.06 -18.83 -3.67
C CYS A 180 -12.84 -18.68 -4.98
N CYS A 181 -12.14 -18.47 -6.11
CA CYS A 181 -12.78 -18.39 -7.42
C CYS A 181 -13.35 -19.75 -7.81
N PRO A 182 -14.66 -19.85 -8.17
CA PRO A 182 -15.23 -21.09 -8.66
C PRO A 182 -14.47 -21.64 -9.87
N VAL A 183 -14.18 -22.93 -9.85
CA VAL A 183 -13.29 -23.60 -10.84
C VAL A 183 -13.80 -23.42 -12.27
N GLU A 184 -15.11 -23.39 -12.46
CA GLU A 184 -15.76 -23.18 -13.76
C GLU A 184 -15.44 -21.82 -14.40
N TRP A 185 -15.12 -20.77 -13.61
CA TRP A 185 -14.80 -19.44 -14.12
C TRP A 185 -13.32 -19.27 -14.46
N ILE A 186 -12.44 -20.10 -13.91
CA ILE A 186 -10.99 -19.99 -14.10
C ILE A 186 -10.58 -19.96 -15.59
N PRO A 187 -11.09 -20.83 -16.47
CA PRO A 187 -10.74 -20.79 -17.89
C PRO A 187 -11.15 -19.48 -18.58
N ARG A 188 -12.33 -18.96 -18.23
CA ARG A 188 -12.84 -17.70 -18.81
C ARG A 188 -12.05 -16.48 -18.34
N ILE A 189 -11.66 -16.46 -17.07
CA ILE A 189 -10.80 -15.39 -16.53
C ILE A 189 -9.44 -15.41 -17.22
N LYS A 190 -8.84 -16.60 -17.39
CA LYS A 190 -7.57 -16.74 -18.12
C LYS A 190 -7.67 -16.26 -19.56
N GLU A 191 -8.71 -16.63 -20.26
CA GLU A 191 -8.97 -16.19 -21.62
C GLU A 191 -9.08 -14.65 -21.70
N ALA A 192 -9.86 -14.04 -20.78
CA ALA A 192 -10.05 -12.59 -20.74
C ALA A 192 -8.77 -11.79 -20.40
N VAL A 193 -7.87 -12.38 -19.61
CA VAL A 193 -6.59 -11.72 -19.23
C VAL A 193 -5.55 -11.85 -20.34
N LEU A 194 -5.62 -12.91 -21.16
CA LEU A 194 -4.64 -13.17 -22.25
C LEU A 194 -5.08 -12.62 -23.60
N ALA A 195 -6.32 -12.15 -23.75
CA ALA A 195 -6.85 -11.51 -24.96
C ALA A 195 -6.35 -10.06 -25.09
#